data_1b6809f56516192ee29dbb6ddfbbd998
#
_entry.id   1b6809f56516192ee29dbb6ddfbbd998
#
_cell.length_a   1.000
_cell.length_b   1.000
_cell.length_c   1.000
_cell.angle_alpha   90.00
_cell.angle_beta   90.00
_cell.angle_gamma   90.00
#
_symmetry.space_group_name_H-M   'P 1'
#
loop_
_entity.id
_entity.type
_entity.pdbx_description
1 polymer ?
#
loop_
_entity_poly.entity_id
_entity_poly.type
_entity_poly.pdbx_seq_one_letter_code
_entity_poly.pdbx_strand_id
1 'polypeptide(L)'
;MSLFAMGFLLVILQPSSGQFPRACANRQSLLRKECCPPWDGDGSPCGELSSRGSCQNILLSQAPLGPQFPFSGVDDREDWPSIFYNRTCRCEGNFMGFNCGECKFGFSGPNCTERRLRTRRNILQLTTGEKDKFLAYLNLAKHTLSQDYVIATGTYTQMNNGSNPMFRNINIYDLFVWMHYYASRDTLLGGSNVWRDIDFAHEAPGFLPWHRVFLLMWERAIQKITGDENFTIPYWDWRDAEDCVVCTDEYMGGRHPTNPNLLSPASFFSSWQVICTQSEEYNSQQALCSATGEGPILRNPGNNDKSRTPRLPSSAEVEFCLSLTQYESGSMDKMANYSFRNTLEGFADPRTAISNISQSGLHNALHIYMNGSMSQVQGSANDPIFVLHHAFVDSIFERWLRRHRPMLEVYPAANAPIGHNRENYMVPFIPLYRNGEFFKPSRELGYDYEYLQEPAVGSFQEFLIPYLEQARQIWAWLVGAAVTGGIVTAMLTGLILTCRKKKRGTSSEIQPLLIESEDYNNISYQSNF
;
A
#
# COMPACT_ATOMS: atom_id res chain seq x y z
N MET A 1 54.90 20.88 -34.76
CA MET A 1 54.20 19.59 -34.91
C MET A 1 53.78 19.11 -33.52
N SER A 2 52.56 19.38 -33.14
CA SER A 2 52.01 18.99 -31.83
C SER A 2 50.90 17.95 -32.10
N LEU A 3 51.13 16.72 -31.67
CA LEU A 3 50.15 15.61 -31.76
C LEU A 3 49.15 15.79 -30.65
N PHE A 4 47.88 16.09 -31.00
CA PHE A 4 46.73 15.95 -30.12
C PHE A 4 46.37 14.45 -30.09
N ALA A 5 46.61 13.82 -28.93
CA ALA A 5 46.06 12.51 -28.64
C ALA A 5 44.59 12.68 -28.25
N MET A 6 43.66 12.33 -29.16
CA MET A 6 42.23 12.16 -28.87
C MET A 6 42.06 10.85 -28.09
N GLY A 7 41.91 10.97 -26.78
CA GLY A 7 41.49 9.88 -25.91
C GLY A 7 40.02 9.54 -26.21
N PHE A 8 39.77 8.44 -26.87
CA PHE A 8 38.45 7.85 -26.94
C PHE A 8 38.09 7.32 -25.54
N LEU A 9 37.21 8.03 -24.86
CA LEU A 9 36.50 7.50 -23.70
C LEU A 9 35.55 6.41 -24.21
N LEU A 10 35.97 5.15 -24.10
CA LEU A 10 35.07 4.01 -24.24
C LEU A 10 34.11 4.05 -23.06
N VAL A 11 32.95 4.64 -23.27
CA VAL A 11 31.80 4.44 -22.39
C VAL A 11 31.40 2.98 -22.58
N ILE A 12 31.83 2.14 -21.66
CA ILE A 12 31.35 0.76 -21.55
C ILE A 12 29.86 0.88 -21.14
N LEU A 13 28.98 0.83 -22.11
CA LEU A 13 27.56 0.66 -21.90
C LEU A 13 27.36 -0.74 -21.29
N GLN A 14 27.25 -0.80 -19.98
CA GLN A 14 26.85 -2.03 -19.29
C GLN A 14 25.42 -2.35 -19.67
N PRO A 15 25.13 -3.56 -20.14
CA PRO A 15 23.77 -3.97 -20.46
C PRO A 15 23.02 -4.23 -19.16
N SER A 16 21.84 -3.71 -19.08
CA SER A 16 21.00 -3.79 -17.90
C SER A 16 19.52 -3.96 -18.29
N SER A 17 18.78 -4.50 -17.54
CA SER A 17 17.72 -5.51 -17.51
C SER A 17 16.31 -5.00 -17.15
N GLY A 18 15.22 -5.64 -17.57
CA GLY A 18 13.78 -5.39 -17.42
C GLY A 18 13.03 -6.50 -16.62
N GLN A 19 11.68 -6.69 -16.66
CA GLN A 19 10.91 -7.68 -15.89
C GLN A 19 11.49 -9.13 -16.05
N PHE A 20 11.84 -9.51 -17.27
CA PHE A 20 12.77 -10.61 -17.47
C PHE A 20 14.18 -10.03 -17.44
N PRO A 21 15.08 -10.53 -16.57
CA PRO A 21 16.45 -10.04 -16.58
C PRO A 21 17.02 -10.13 -18.00
N ARG A 22 17.48 -8.99 -18.53
CA ARG A 22 17.99 -8.92 -19.91
C ARG A 22 19.03 -9.99 -20.20
N ALA A 23 19.86 -10.29 -19.20
CA ALA A 23 20.85 -11.36 -19.29
C ALA A 23 20.22 -12.73 -19.53
N CYS A 24 18.96 -12.93 -19.11
CA CYS A 24 18.22 -14.19 -19.25
C CYS A 24 17.18 -14.15 -20.38
N ALA A 25 16.93 -12.99 -20.97
CA ALA A 25 15.94 -12.79 -22.04
C ALA A 25 16.51 -13.17 -23.41
N ASN A 26 16.99 -14.38 -23.55
CA ASN A 26 17.58 -14.90 -24.78
C ASN A 26 17.23 -16.38 -24.99
N ARG A 27 17.36 -16.84 -26.24
CA ARG A 27 16.98 -18.21 -26.63
C ARG A 27 17.69 -19.29 -25.81
N GLN A 28 18.97 -19.09 -25.46
CA GLN A 28 19.75 -20.10 -24.74
C GLN A 28 19.25 -20.27 -23.31
N SER A 29 18.96 -19.15 -22.60
CA SER A 29 18.41 -19.17 -21.24
C SER A 29 17.03 -19.80 -21.20
N LEU A 30 16.16 -19.49 -22.16
CA LEU A 30 14.82 -20.09 -22.27
C LEU A 30 14.88 -21.59 -22.57
N LEU A 31 15.73 -22.04 -23.51
CA LEU A 31 15.91 -23.48 -23.84
C LEU A 31 16.46 -24.28 -22.67
N ARG A 32 17.38 -23.68 -21.88
CA ARG A 32 17.93 -24.31 -20.67
C ARG A 32 17.03 -24.17 -19.47
N LYS A 33 16.00 -23.33 -19.57
CA LYS A 33 15.17 -22.89 -18.43
C LYS A 33 16.02 -22.42 -17.24
N GLU A 34 17.05 -21.62 -17.52
CA GLU A 34 18.00 -21.16 -16.53
C GLU A 34 18.22 -19.63 -16.60
N CYS A 35 18.11 -18.96 -15.44
CA CYS A 35 18.43 -17.55 -15.26
C CYS A 35 19.38 -17.38 -14.08
N CYS A 36 20.68 -17.61 -14.34
CA CYS A 36 21.75 -17.46 -13.36
C CYS A 36 22.87 -16.54 -13.91
N PRO A 37 22.58 -15.25 -14.14
CA PRO A 37 23.56 -14.35 -14.72
C PRO A 37 24.72 -14.09 -13.73
N PRO A 38 25.91 -13.75 -14.26
CA PRO A 38 27.04 -13.41 -13.43
C PRO A 38 26.80 -12.10 -12.65
N TRP A 39 27.40 -12.00 -11.48
CA TRP A 39 27.52 -10.73 -10.77
C TRP A 39 28.77 -9.98 -11.26
N ASP A 40 28.61 -8.71 -11.61
CA ASP A 40 29.70 -7.92 -12.22
C ASP A 40 30.93 -7.76 -11.32
N GLY A 41 30.74 -7.89 -9.98
CA GLY A 41 31.84 -7.69 -9.03
C GLY A 41 32.88 -8.80 -9.02
N ASP A 42 32.53 -10.05 -9.40
CA ASP A 42 33.47 -11.17 -9.47
C ASP A 42 33.37 -12.02 -10.74
N GLY A 43 32.40 -11.71 -11.60
CA GLY A 43 32.16 -12.39 -12.87
C GLY A 43 31.61 -13.81 -12.76
N SER A 44 31.36 -14.33 -11.56
CA SER A 44 30.77 -15.66 -11.36
C SER A 44 29.24 -15.65 -11.39
N PRO A 45 28.59 -16.75 -11.83
CA PRO A 45 27.15 -16.87 -11.76
C PRO A 45 26.65 -16.60 -10.33
N CYS A 46 25.67 -15.69 -10.19
CA CYS A 46 25.08 -15.32 -8.91
C CYS A 46 26.07 -14.79 -7.84
N GLY A 47 27.31 -14.42 -8.24
CA GLY A 47 28.36 -13.99 -7.29
C GLY A 47 28.86 -15.13 -6.40
N GLU A 48 28.94 -16.36 -6.91
CA GLU A 48 29.28 -17.56 -6.15
C GLU A 48 30.69 -17.47 -5.53
N LEU A 49 31.67 -16.93 -6.27
CA LEU A 49 33.03 -16.74 -5.76
C LEU A 49 33.10 -15.79 -4.56
N SER A 50 32.18 -14.84 -4.49
CA SER A 50 32.05 -13.88 -3.37
C SER A 50 31.02 -14.32 -2.33
N SER A 51 30.55 -15.57 -2.37
CA SER A 51 29.55 -16.13 -1.45
C SER A 51 28.25 -15.30 -1.40
N ARG A 52 27.85 -14.68 -2.52
CA ARG A 52 26.60 -13.91 -2.59
C ARG A 52 25.39 -14.80 -2.88
N GLY A 53 25.59 -15.90 -3.57
CA GLY A 53 24.54 -16.85 -3.91
C GLY A 53 25.04 -17.92 -4.87
N SER A 54 24.14 -18.78 -5.30
CA SER A 54 24.44 -19.87 -6.26
C SER A 54 23.25 -20.15 -7.15
N CYS A 55 23.53 -20.76 -8.32
CA CYS A 55 22.50 -21.17 -9.25
C CYS A 55 21.82 -22.45 -8.78
N GLN A 56 20.54 -22.37 -8.40
CA GLN A 56 19.81 -23.49 -7.80
C GLN A 56 18.47 -23.75 -8.49
N ASN A 57 17.97 -24.98 -8.35
CA ASN A 57 16.63 -25.34 -8.79
C ASN A 57 15.57 -24.56 -8.01
N ILE A 58 14.54 -24.10 -8.70
CA ILE A 58 13.39 -23.42 -8.09
C ILE A 58 12.54 -24.48 -7.39
N LEU A 59 12.22 -24.22 -6.13
CA LEU A 59 11.36 -25.09 -5.32
C LEU A 59 9.92 -24.57 -5.38
N LEU A 60 9.08 -25.24 -6.14
CA LEU A 60 7.66 -24.90 -6.26
C LEU A 60 6.88 -25.41 -5.06
N SER A 61 5.87 -24.63 -4.65
CA SER A 61 4.92 -25.07 -3.63
C SER A 61 4.07 -26.22 -4.16
N GLN A 62 3.85 -27.23 -3.31
CA GLN A 62 2.93 -28.34 -3.57
C GLN A 62 1.60 -28.17 -2.84
N ALA A 63 1.35 -26.99 -2.27
CA ALA A 63 0.12 -26.70 -1.54
C ALA A 63 -1.07 -26.76 -2.51
N PRO A 64 -2.19 -27.39 -2.11
CA PRO A 64 -3.39 -27.46 -2.94
C PRO A 64 -3.94 -26.05 -3.23
N LEU A 65 -4.47 -25.88 -4.42
CA LEU A 65 -5.14 -24.67 -4.88
C LEU A 65 -6.63 -24.72 -4.52
N GLY A 66 -7.23 -23.55 -4.41
CA GLY A 66 -8.67 -23.42 -4.23
C GLY A 66 -9.44 -23.91 -5.47
N PRO A 67 -10.65 -24.42 -5.30
CA PRO A 67 -11.44 -24.99 -6.39
C PRO A 67 -11.99 -23.94 -7.37
N GLN A 68 -11.95 -22.64 -7.01
CA GLN A 68 -12.52 -21.56 -7.81
C GLN A 68 -11.82 -21.38 -9.16
N PHE A 69 -10.51 -21.64 -9.19
CA PHE A 69 -9.67 -21.46 -10.37
C PHE A 69 -8.86 -22.72 -10.64
N PRO A 70 -9.47 -23.75 -11.28
CA PRO A 70 -8.73 -24.94 -11.68
C PRO A 70 -7.67 -24.55 -12.71
N PHE A 71 -6.53 -25.22 -12.65
CA PHE A 71 -5.44 -25.05 -13.60
C PHE A 71 -5.92 -25.23 -15.04
N SER A 72 -5.67 -24.25 -15.91
CA SER A 72 -6.13 -24.26 -17.29
C SER A 72 -5.14 -24.88 -18.26
N GLY A 73 -3.84 -24.79 -17.95
CA GLY A 73 -2.73 -25.20 -18.80
C GLY A 73 -2.52 -24.30 -20.04
N VAL A 74 -3.16 -23.14 -20.07
CA VAL A 74 -3.10 -22.19 -21.21
C VAL A 74 -2.32 -20.93 -20.85
N ASP A 75 -2.38 -20.49 -19.58
CA ASP A 75 -1.77 -19.25 -19.14
C ASP A 75 -0.40 -19.46 -18.52
N ASP A 76 0.62 -18.83 -19.10
CA ASP A 76 2.00 -18.88 -18.61
C ASP A 76 2.15 -18.50 -17.13
N ARG A 77 1.23 -17.67 -16.59
CA ARG A 77 1.25 -17.25 -15.19
C ARG A 77 0.93 -18.39 -14.23
N GLU A 78 0.15 -19.38 -14.68
CA GLU A 78 -0.25 -20.53 -13.85
C GLU A 78 0.96 -21.39 -13.46
N ASP A 79 1.94 -21.50 -14.35
CA ASP A 79 3.19 -22.23 -14.16
C ASP A 79 4.39 -21.32 -13.82
N TRP A 80 4.12 -20.09 -13.36
CA TRP A 80 5.18 -19.17 -12.95
C TRP A 80 5.97 -19.69 -11.74
N PRO A 81 7.30 -19.60 -11.73
CA PRO A 81 8.19 -19.16 -12.81
C PRO A 81 8.67 -20.31 -13.71
N SER A 82 8.28 -21.55 -13.45
CA SER A 82 8.83 -22.77 -14.08
C SER A 82 8.53 -22.87 -15.56
N ILE A 83 7.52 -22.14 -16.06
CA ILE A 83 7.28 -22.03 -17.50
C ILE A 83 8.52 -21.49 -18.22
N PHE A 84 9.18 -20.48 -17.65
CA PHE A 84 10.37 -19.83 -18.23
C PHE A 84 11.68 -20.39 -17.68
N TYR A 85 11.78 -20.57 -16.34
CA TYR A 85 13.01 -20.94 -15.67
C TYR A 85 12.78 -21.97 -14.57
N ASN A 86 13.57 -23.05 -14.60
CA ASN A 86 13.62 -24.06 -13.54
C ASN A 86 14.78 -23.82 -12.56
N ARG A 87 15.75 -22.96 -12.97
CA ARG A 87 16.91 -22.59 -12.17
C ARG A 87 17.11 -21.09 -12.17
N THR A 88 17.36 -20.53 -11.00
CA THR A 88 17.65 -19.11 -10.80
C THR A 88 18.70 -18.92 -9.72
N CYS A 89 19.21 -17.70 -9.58
CA CYS A 89 20.07 -17.35 -8.46
C CYS A 89 19.29 -17.41 -7.14
N ARG A 90 19.79 -18.23 -6.21
CA ARG A 90 19.40 -18.18 -4.81
C ARG A 90 20.47 -17.45 -4.03
N CYS A 91 20.10 -16.26 -3.53
CA CYS A 91 21.04 -15.37 -2.85
C CYS A 91 21.18 -15.72 -1.37
N GLU A 92 22.40 -15.60 -0.85
CA GLU A 92 22.75 -15.89 0.53
C GLU A 92 22.73 -14.63 1.41
N GLY A 93 22.61 -14.79 2.72
CA GLY A 93 22.65 -13.69 3.68
C GLY A 93 21.66 -12.57 3.37
N ASN A 94 22.15 -11.35 3.27
CA ASN A 94 21.35 -10.17 2.95
C ASN A 94 21.47 -9.71 1.49
N PHE A 95 22.00 -10.56 0.61
CA PHE A 95 22.02 -10.29 -0.82
C PHE A 95 20.69 -10.66 -1.48
N MET A 96 20.37 -9.96 -2.57
CA MET A 96 19.22 -10.22 -3.42
C MET A 96 19.48 -9.72 -4.86
N GLY A 97 18.45 -9.75 -5.69
CA GLY A 97 18.53 -9.42 -7.10
C GLY A 97 18.65 -10.66 -7.96
N PHE A 98 18.46 -10.52 -9.27
CA PHE A 98 18.49 -11.64 -10.20
C PHE A 98 19.89 -12.28 -10.37
N ASN A 99 20.95 -11.57 -9.94
CA ASN A 99 22.34 -12.03 -9.92
C ASN A 99 23.00 -11.89 -8.54
N CYS A 100 22.21 -11.69 -7.47
CA CYS A 100 22.64 -11.43 -6.09
C CYS A 100 23.54 -10.20 -5.94
N GLY A 101 23.42 -9.24 -6.85
CA GLY A 101 24.21 -7.99 -6.86
C GLY A 101 23.66 -6.90 -5.94
N GLU A 102 22.47 -7.05 -5.43
CA GLU A 102 21.76 -6.05 -4.61
C GLU A 102 21.63 -6.48 -3.16
N CYS A 103 21.25 -5.54 -2.29
CA CYS A 103 20.93 -5.84 -0.89
C CYS A 103 19.43 -6.12 -0.72
N LYS A 104 19.07 -7.02 0.19
CA LYS A 104 17.68 -7.19 0.64
C LYS A 104 17.12 -5.85 1.11
N PHE A 105 15.80 -5.70 1.00
CA PHE A 105 15.12 -4.52 1.50
C PHE A 105 15.47 -4.29 2.97
N GLY A 106 15.76 -3.02 3.33
CA GLY A 106 16.21 -2.65 4.67
C GLY A 106 17.70 -2.81 4.94
N PHE A 107 18.46 -3.25 3.94
CA PHE A 107 19.92 -3.34 4.03
C PHE A 107 20.62 -2.47 2.99
N SER A 108 21.85 -2.07 3.28
CA SER A 108 22.70 -1.23 2.43
C SER A 108 24.18 -1.53 2.63
N GLY A 109 25.03 -0.82 1.88
CA GLY A 109 26.47 -1.00 1.87
C GLY A 109 26.93 -2.15 0.97
N PRO A 110 28.25 -2.23 0.69
CA PRO A 110 28.80 -3.19 -0.29
C PRO A 110 28.60 -4.66 0.10
N ASN A 111 28.53 -4.94 1.40
CA ASN A 111 28.31 -6.27 1.96
C ASN A 111 26.90 -6.49 2.51
N CYS A 112 25.99 -5.53 2.30
CA CYS A 112 24.61 -5.59 2.77
C CYS A 112 24.47 -5.84 4.28
N THR A 113 25.33 -5.25 5.09
CA THR A 113 25.37 -5.41 6.56
C THR A 113 24.76 -4.24 7.31
N GLU A 114 24.62 -3.09 6.65
CA GLU A 114 24.12 -1.87 7.26
C GLU A 114 22.57 -1.89 7.23
N ARG A 115 21.95 -1.66 8.39
CA ARG A 115 20.50 -1.47 8.44
C ARG A 115 20.14 -0.04 8.03
N ARG A 116 19.12 0.08 7.21
CA ARG A 116 18.60 1.37 6.75
C ARG A 116 17.09 1.42 6.89
N LEU A 117 16.60 2.44 7.57
CA LEU A 117 15.17 2.72 7.71
C LEU A 117 14.85 4.04 7.01
N ARG A 118 13.89 4.05 6.10
CA ARG A 118 13.41 5.22 5.38
C ARG A 118 11.98 5.53 5.81
N THR A 119 11.56 6.78 5.67
CA THR A 119 10.21 7.20 6.07
C THR A 119 9.41 7.66 4.86
N ARG A 120 8.29 7.01 4.60
CA ARG A 120 7.28 7.46 3.64
C ARG A 120 6.45 8.56 4.28
N ARG A 121 6.30 9.69 3.58
CA ARG A 121 5.62 10.89 4.06
C ARG A 121 4.36 11.17 3.27
N ASN A 122 3.41 11.90 3.88
CA ASN A 122 2.24 12.38 3.14
C ASN A 122 2.69 13.41 2.10
N ILE A 123 2.26 13.24 0.84
CA ILE A 123 2.61 14.13 -0.27
C ILE A 123 2.20 15.59 0.00
N LEU A 124 1.12 15.79 0.75
CA LEU A 124 0.61 17.12 1.13
C LEU A 124 1.49 17.82 2.19
N GLN A 125 2.36 17.08 2.86
CA GLN A 125 3.29 17.58 3.87
C GLN A 125 4.72 17.75 3.36
N LEU A 126 4.98 17.39 2.10
CA LEU A 126 6.27 17.61 1.48
C LEU A 126 6.49 19.11 1.23
N THR A 127 7.73 19.56 1.43
CA THR A 127 8.16 20.88 0.97
C THR A 127 8.06 20.98 -0.56
N THR A 128 7.95 22.18 -1.10
CA THR A 128 7.92 22.40 -2.56
C THR A 128 9.09 21.69 -3.24
N GLY A 129 10.32 21.83 -2.71
CA GLY A 129 11.49 21.19 -3.32
C GLY A 129 11.47 19.66 -3.27
N GLU A 130 10.94 19.05 -2.21
CA GLU A 130 10.76 17.59 -2.12
C GLU A 130 9.69 17.10 -3.10
N LYS A 131 8.60 17.84 -3.22
CA LYS A 131 7.53 17.56 -4.18
C LYS A 131 8.03 17.66 -5.62
N ASP A 132 8.70 18.77 -5.97
CA ASP A 132 9.25 18.96 -7.31
C ASP A 132 10.27 17.88 -7.67
N LYS A 133 11.10 17.48 -6.70
CA LYS A 133 12.04 16.36 -6.85
C LYS A 133 11.29 15.05 -7.14
N PHE A 134 10.22 14.75 -6.41
CA PHE A 134 9.41 13.56 -6.65
C PHE A 134 8.82 13.56 -8.06
N LEU A 135 8.21 14.65 -8.50
CA LEU A 135 7.65 14.79 -9.86
C LEU A 135 8.73 14.65 -10.94
N ALA A 136 9.90 15.26 -10.74
CA ALA A 136 11.04 15.13 -11.64
C ALA A 136 11.53 13.68 -11.75
N TYR A 137 11.56 12.94 -10.65
CA TYR A 137 11.97 11.54 -10.63
C TYR A 137 10.98 10.62 -11.34
N LEU A 138 9.67 10.88 -11.21
CA LEU A 138 8.64 10.18 -12.00
C LEU A 138 8.88 10.41 -13.49
N ASN A 139 9.07 11.66 -13.88
CA ASN A 139 9.30 12.02 -15.28
C ASN A 139 10.62 11.42 -15.80
N LEU A 140 11.67 11.40 -14.98
CA LEU A 140 12.94 10.73 -15.34
C LEU A 140 12.72 9.25 -15.60
N ALA A 141 11.95 8.55 -14.76
CA ALA A 141 11.63 7.13 -14.94
C ALA A 141 10.86 6.86 -16.23
N LYS A 142 9.95 7.74 -16.62
CA LYS A 142 9.17 7.64 -17.87
C LYS A 142 10.05 7.80 -19.13
N HIS A 143 11.16 8.51 -19.01
CA HIS A 143 12.07 8.80 -20.13
C HIS A 143 13.40 8.01 -20.07
N THR A 144 13.62 7.22 -19.02
CA THR A 144 14.83 6.41 -18.86
C THR A 144 14.52 4.95 -19.19
N LEU A 145 15.18 4.38 -20.19
CA LEU A 145 15.06 2.96 -20.49
C LEU A 145 15.53 2.13 -19.30
N SER A 146 14.76 1.14 -18.96
CA SER A 146 15.19 0.14 -17.99
C SER A 146 16.46 -0.52 -18.50
N GLN A 147 17.45 -0.49 -17.69
CA GLN A 147 18.71 -1.09 -17.98
C GLN A 147 18.75 -2.56 -17.50
N ASP A 148 18.05 -2.95 -16.46
CA ASP A 148 18.05 -4.29 -15.87
C ASP A 148 17.00 -5.25 -16.45
N TYR A 149 15.90 -4.82 -17.07
CA TYR A 149 14.80 -5.70 -17.46
C TYR A 149 14.20 -5.39 -18.85
N VAL A 150 13.69 -6.35 -19.56
CA VAL A 150 12.89 -6.28 -20.78
C VAL A 150 11.51 -6.89 -20.53
N ILE A 151 10.51 -6.52 -21.28
CA ILE A 151 9.18 -7.12 -21.22
C ILE A 151 9.06 -8.23 -22.27
N ALA A 152 8.26 -9.26 -21.96
CA ALA A 152 7.81 -10.23 -22.93
C ALA A 152 6.69 -9.63 -23.81
N THR A 153 6.75 -9.83 -25.10
CA THR A 153 5.70 -9.42 -26.06
C THR A 153 4.98 -10.61 -26.68
N GLY A 154 5.30 -11.80 -26.24
CA GLY A 154 4.66 -13.05 -26.63
C GLY A 154 4.67 -14.05 -25.47
N THR A 155 3.77 -15.01 -25.52
CA THR A 155 3.70 -16.12 -24.56
C THR A 155 4.91 -17.04 -24.71
N TYR A 156 5.18 -17.88 -23.70
CA TYR A 156 6.25 -18.88 -23.76
C TYR A 156 6.10 -19.81 -24.98
N THR A 157 4.86 -20.24 -25.27
CA THR A 157 4.57 -21.07 -26.44
C THR A 157 4.95 -20.39 -27.75
N GLN A 158 4.67 -19.11 -27.90
CA GLN A 158 5.06 -18.31 -29.07
C GLN A 158 6.58 -18.15 -29.16
N MET A 159 7.27 -17.94 -28.06
CA MET A 159 8.73 -17.82 -28.02
C MET A 159 9.45 -19.16 -28.33
N ASN A 160 8.84 -20.30 -27.99
CA ASN A 160 9.47 -21.62 -28.04
C ASN A 160 9.18 -22.37 -29.35
N ASN A 161 8.41 -21.82 -30.27
CA ASN A 161 8.08 -22.44 -31.56
C ASN A 161 9.20 -22.30 -32.65
N GLY A 162 10.41 -21.88 -32.25
CA GLY A 162 11.56 -21.69 -33.13
C GLY A 162 11.78 -20.25 -33.61
N SER A 163 10.91 -19.33 -33.27
CA SER A 163 11.09 -17.89 -33.50
C SER A 163 12.11 -17.28 -32.51
N ASN A 164 12.59 -16.08 -32.81
CA ASN A 164 13.40 -15.33 -31.85
C ASN A 164 12.61 -15.01 -30.58
N PRO A 165 13.27 -14.97 -29.41
CA PRO A 165 12.61 -14.52 -28.18
C PRO A 165 11.95 -13.18 -28.38
N MET A 166 10.67 -13.09 -28.01
CA MET A 166 9.84 -11.90 -28.18
C MET A 166 9.99 -10.99 -26.96
N PHE A 167 11.10 -10.27 -26.87
CA PHE A 167 11.37 -9.31 -25.80
C PHE A 167 11.55 -7.90 -26.35
N ARG A 168 11.11 -6.90 -25.57
CA ARG A 168 11.20 -5.49 -25.95
C ARG A 168 11.75 -4.65 -24.79
N ASN A 169 12.55 -3.61 -25.15
CA ASN A 169 12.98 -2.59 -24.22
C ASN A 169 11.79 -1.73 -23.77
N ILE A 170 11.84 -1.27 -22.53
CA ILE A 170 10.81 -0.45 -21.93
C ILE A 170 11.46 0.59 -21.00
N ASN A 171 10.84 1.74 -20.80
CA ASN A 171 11.28 2.68 -19.78
C ASN A 171 10.90 2.18 -18.38
N ILE A 172 11.52 2.77 -17.36
CA ILE A 172 11.36 2.29 -15.97
C ILE A 172 9.92 2.46 -15.48
N TYR A 173 9.26 3.57 -15.78
CA TYR A 173 7.89 3.77 -15.35
C TYR A 173 6.94 2.74 -15.98
N ASP A 174 7.00 2.61 -17.29
CA ASP A 174 6.13 1.71 -18.05
C ASP A 174 6.42 0.24 -17.78
N LEU A 175 7.62 -0.10 -17.31
CA LEU A 175 7.92 -1.44 -16.82
C LEU A 175 6.96 -1.85 -15.70
N PHE A 176 6.74 -0.97 -14.71
CA PHE A 176 5.82 -1.25 -13.60
C PHE A 176 4.37 -1.26 -14.05
N VAL A 177 3.99 -0.41 -15.01
CA VAL A 177 2.67 -0.51 -15.67
C VAL A 177 2.49 -1.88 -16.32
N TRP A 178 3.49 -2.34 -17.06
CA TRP A 178 3.45 -3.63 -17.73
C TRP A 178 3.41 -4.81 -16.74
N MET A 179 4.15 -4.72 -15.62
CA MET A 179 4.12 -5.76 -14.57
C MET A 179 2.73 -5.87 -13.94
N HIS A 180 2.09 -4.74 -13.65
CA HIS A 180 0.73 -4.71 -13.12
C HIS A 180 -0.27 -5.28 -14.13
N TYR A 181 -0.19 -4.84 -15.39
CA TYR A 181 -0.97 -5.43 -16.49
C TYR A 181 -0.77 -6.94 -16.58
N TYR A 182 0.48 -7.41 -16.60
CA TYR A 182 0.76 -8.85 -16.80
C TYR A 182 0.21 -9.70 -15.65
N ALA A 183 0.25 -9.21 -14.41
CA ALA A 183 -0.32 -9.91 -13.26
C ALA A 183 -1.86 -9.95 -13.31
N SER A 184 -2.50 -8.87 -13.80
CA SER A 184 -3.95 -8.66 -13.68
C SER A 184 -4.74 -8.91 -14.97
N ARG A 185 -4.07 -9.23 -16.08
CA ARG A 185 -4.76 -9.44 -17.37
C ARG A 185 -5.64 -10.67 -17.33
N ASP A 186 -6.75 -10.61 -18.05
CA ASP A 186 -7.59 -11.77 -18.30
C ASP A 186 -6.90 -12.82 -19.16
N THR A 187 -7.42 -14.01 -19.15
CA THR A 187 -6.93 -15.14 -19.97
C THR A 187 -8.03 -15.72 -20.84
N LEU A 188 -7.77 -15.80 -22.14
CA LEU A 188 -8.62 -16.54 -23.07
C LEU A 188 -8.34 -18.03 -22.93
N LEU A 189 -9.35 -18.81 -22.54
CA LEU A 189 -9.24 -20.24 -22.32
C LEU A 189 -9.33 -21.08 -23.62
N GLY A 190 -9.43 -20.43 -24.81
CA GLY A 190 -9.53 -21.11 -26.10
C GLY A 190 -10.95 -21.65 -26.41
N GLY A 191 -11.10 -22.29 -27.60
CA GLY A 191 -12.33 -22.94 -28.02
C GLY A 191 -13.49 -22.00 -28.28
N SER A 192 -14.32 -21.71 -27.31
CA SER A 192 -15.54 -20.92 -27.43
C SER A 192 -15.39 -19.44 -27.09
N ASN A 193 -14.20 -18.86 -27.11
CA ASN A 193 -13.94 -17.47 -26.68
C ASN A 193 -14.37 -17.19 -25.23
N VAL A 194 -14.24 -18.17 -24.35
CA VAL A 194 -14.54 -18.03 -22.94
C VAL A 194 -13.35 -17.36 -22.26
N TRP A 195 -13.59 -16.18 -21.72
CA TRP A 195 -12.62 -15.45 -20.90
C TRP A 195 -12.67 -15.94 -19.47
N ARG A 196 -11.52 -15.91 -18.83
CA ARG A 196 -11.39 -16.17 -17.41
C ARG A 196 -10.69 -15.03 -16.73
N ASP A 197 -11.36 -14.49 -15.74
CA ASP A 197 -10.83 -13.47 -14.83
C ASP A 197 -9.86 -14.14 -13.85
N ILE A 198 -8.57 -14.18 -14.22
CA ILE A 198 -7.49 -14.70 -13.37
C ILE A 198 -6.59 -13.53 -13.02
N ASP A 199 -6.54 -13.17 -11.76
CA ASP A 199 -5.69 -12.11 -11.25
C ASP A 199 -4.68 -12.66 -10.25
N PHE A 200 -3.39 -12.31 -10.44
CA PHE A 200 -2.29 -12.73 -9.56
C PHE A 200 -1.87 -11.62 -8.58
N ALA A 201 -2.48 -10.44 -8.68
CA ALA A 201 -2.20 -9.29 -7.83
C ALA A 201 -3.42 -8.83 -7.01
N HIS A 202 -4.64 -9.23 -7.39
CA HIS A 202 -5.90 -8.76 -6.80
C HIS A 202 -6.84 -9.90 -6.41
N GLU A 203 -7.97 -9.51 -5.82
CA GLU A 203 -9.12 -10.37 -5.49
C GLU A 203 -8.84 -11.54 -4.54
N ALA A 204 -7.61 -11.66 -4.00
CA ALA A 204 -7.17 -12.83 -3.24
C ALA A 204 -6.07 -12.46 -2.22
N PRO A 205 -5.64 -13.39 -1.33
CA PRO A 205 -4.68 -13.08 -0.25
C PRO A 205 -3.40 -12.37 -0.66
N GLY A 206 -2.94 -12.56 -1.89
CA GLY A 206 -1.72 -11.93 -2.42
C GLY A 206 -1.81 -10.42 -2.62
N PHE A 207 -3.00 -9.81 -2.62
CA PHE A 207 -3.20 -8.39 -2.93
C PHE A 207 -2.23 -7.47 -2.17
N LEU A 208 -2.23 -7.54 -0.83
CA LEU A 208 -1.42 -6.62 -0.02
C LEU A 208 0.09 -6.90 -0.11
N PRO A 209 0.59 -8.15 0.03
CA PRO A 209 2.01 -8.43 -0.14
C PRO A 209 2.52 -8.13 -1.55
N TRP A 210 1.73 -8.38 -2.60
CA TRP A 210 2.11 -8.12 -3.98
C TRP A 210 2.35 -6.62 -4.23
N HIS A 211 1.40 -5.77 -3.84
CA HIS A 211 1.54 -4.32 -4.00
C HIS A 211 2.66 -3.74 -3.12
N ARG A 212 2.91 -4.32 -1.95
CA ARG A 212 4.06 -3.97 -1.11
C ARG A 212 5.39 -4.22 -1.82
N VAL A 213 5.57 -5.38 -2.45
CA VAL A 213 6.75 -5.69 -3.27
C VAL A 213 6.85 -4.77 -4.46
N PHE A 214 5.75 -4.53 -5.16
CA PHE A 214 5.67 -3.61 -6.29
C PHE A 214 6.20 -2.22 -5.93
N LEU A 215 5.75 -1.63 -4.83
CA LEU A 215 6.22 -0.33 -4.35
C LEU A 215 7.70 -0.34 -3.96
N LEU A 216 8.18 -1.38 -3.29
CA LEU A 216 9.58 -1.52 -2.91
C LEU A 216 10.51 -1.64 -4.11
N MET A 217 10.11 -2.40 -5.11
CA MET A 217 10.85 -2.54 -6.38
C MET A 217 10.87 -1.21 -7.14
N TRP A 218 9.74 -0.51 -7.13
CA TRP A 218 9.59 0.80 -7.76
C TRP A 218 10.50 1.84 -7.11
N GLU A 219 10.50 1.94 -5.77
CA GLU A 219 11.43 2.81 -5.02
C GLU A 219 12.89 2.51 -5.39
N ARG A 220 13.25 1.22 -5.40
CA ARG A 220 14.61 0.79 -5.74
C ARG A 220 15.01 1.19 -7.17
N ALA A 221 14.12 1.03 -8.13
CA ALA A 221 14.38 1.43 -9.51
C ALA A 221 14.66 2.94 -9.63
N ILE A 222 13.90 3.76 -8.91
CA ILE A 222 14.14 5.22 -8.86
C ILE A 222 15.45 5.53 -8.14
N GLN A 223 15.70 4.93 -6.98
CA GLN A 223 16.97 5.10 -6.24
C GLN A 223 18.17 4.79 -7.14
N LYS A 224 18.08 3.74 -7.97
CA LYS A 224 19.14 3.32 -8.85
C LYS A 224 19.45 4.34 -9.96
N ILE A 225 18.43 4.89 -10.62
CA ILE A 225 18.64 5.85 -11.73
C ILE A 225 18.97 7.26 -11.26
N THR A 226 18.62 7.60 -10.03
CA THR A 226 18.86 8.95 -9.47
C THR A 226 20.08 9.01 -8.58
N GLY A 227 20.55 7.87 -8.05
CA GLY A 227 21.55 7.81 -6.99
C GLY A 227 21.05 8.30 -5.63
N ASP A 228 19.76 8.66 -5.53
CA ASP A 228 19.16 9.11 -4.26
C ASP A 228 18.66 7.90 -3.46
N GLU A 229 19.55 7.31 -2.71
CA GLU A 229 19.24 6.14 -1.88
C GLU A 229 18.24 6.41 -0.76
N ASN A 230 17.92 7.67 -0.46
CA ASN A 230 16.90 8.06 0.53
C ASN A 230 15.51 8.25 -0.07
N PHE A 231 15.40 8.17 -1.38
CA PHE A 231 14.11 8.31 -2.04
C PHE A 231 13.09 7.28 -1.52
N THR A 232 11.88 7.75 -1.26
CA THR A 232 10.69 6.94 -0.95
C THR A 232 9.49 7.46 -1.72
N ILE A 233 8.54 6.58 -2.03
CA ILE A 233 7.25 6.99 -2.57
C ILE A 233 6.47 7.69 -1.46
N PRO A 234 5.98 8.91 -1.66
CA PRO A 234 5.04 9.52 -0.73
C PRO A 234 3.68 8.84 -0.81
N TYR A 235 2.85 8.99 0.21
CA TYR A 235 1.47 8.52 0.19
C TYR A 235 0.50 9.70 0.14
N TRP A 236 -0.70 9.46 -0.37
CA TRP A 236 -1.84 10.35 -0.26
C TRP A 236 -2.86 9.76 0.70
N ASP A 237 -3.04 10.41 1.86
CA ASP A 237 -4.12 10.09 2.80
C ASP A 237 -5.43 10.66 2.26
N TRP A 238 -6.22 9.80 1.66
CA TRP A 238 -7.49 10.14 1.03
C TRP A 238 -8.70 9.98 1.96
N ARG A 239 -8.47 9.66 3.23
CA ARG A 239 -9.56 9.54 4.21
C ARG A 239 -10.26 10.88 4.39
N ASP A 240 -11.60 10.84 4.38
CA ASP A 240 -12.46 12.01 4.54
C ASP A 240 -12.20 13.13 3.51
N ALA A 241 -11.51 12.85 2.41
CA ALA A 241 -11.33 13.81 1.35
C ALA A 241 -12.64 14.02 0.58
N GLU A 242 -13.02 15.28 0.40
CA GLU A 242 -14.20 15.65 -0.39
C GLU A 242 -13.90 15.58 -1.89
N ASP A 243 -12.67 15.97 -2.26
CA ASP A 243 -12.19 16.03 -3.64
C ASP A 243 -10.77 15.47 -3.78
N CYS A 244 -10.32 15.34 -5.04
CA CYS A 244 -8.95 14.98 -5.34
C CYS A 244 -8.01 16.18 -5.16
N VAL A 245 -7.54 16.41 -3.94
CA VAL A 245 -6.64 17.52 -3.60
C VAL A 245 -5.26 17.42 -4.29
N VAL A 246 -4.86 16.21 -4.71
CA VAL A 246 -3.61 15.97 -5.45
C VAL A 246 -3.78 16.12 -6.97
N CYS A 247 -5.01 16.36 -7.46
CA CYS A 247 -5.31 16.57 -8.89
C CYS A 247 -5.12 18.04 -9.30
N THR A 248 -3.98 18.61 -9.00
CA THR A 248 -3.58 19.97 -9.40
C THR A 248 -2.24 19.92 -10.14
N ASP A 249 -1.92 20.98 -10.88
CA ASP A 249 -0.64 21.04 -11.62
C ASP A 249 0.58 21.14 -10.71
N GLU A 250 0.38 21.48 -9.44
CA GLU A 250 1.42 21.43 -8.41
C GLU A 250 1.73 20.00 -7.94
N TYR A 251 0.85 19.04 -8.20
CA TYR A 251 0.96 17.65 -7.78
C TYR A 251 0.85 16.70 -8.98
N MET A 252 -0.23 15.95 -9.09
CA MET A 252 -0.39 14.87 -10.08
C MET A 252 -1.07 15.33 -11.38
N GLY A 253 -1.19 16.62 -11.63
CA GLY A 253 -1.80 17.21 -12.80
C GLY A 253 -3.26 17.61 -12.60
N GLY A 254 -3.58 18.85 -12.94
CA GLY A 254 -4.91 19.43 -12.89
C GLY A 254 -5.79 18.97 -14.05
N ARG A 255 -7.03 19.44 -14.05
CA ARG A 255 -8.01 19.18 -15.12
C ARG A 255 -7.73 20.08 -16.32
N HIS A 256 -7.84 19.53 -17.53
CA HIS A 256 -7.74 20.29 -18.76
C HIS A 256 -8.89 21.31 -18.88
N PRO A 257 -8.63 22.57 -19.33
CA PRO A 257 -9.62 23.65 -19.34
C PRO A 257 -10.89 23.36 -20.18
N THR A 258 -10.75 22.64 -21.28
CA THR A 258 -11.83 22.40 -22.26
C THR A 258 -12.26 20.92 -22.35
N ASN A 259 -11.45 19.98 -21.89
CA ASN A 259 -11.80 18.56 -21.90
C ASN A 259 -11.59 17.96 -20.50
N PRO A 260 -12.66 17.76 -19.71
CA PRO A 260 -12.54 17.33 -18.32
C PRO A 260 -11.92 15.95 -18.12
N ASN A 261 -11.80 15.15 -19.18
CA ASN A 261 -11.20 13.80 -19.11
C ASN A 261 -9.68 13.81 -19.32
N LEU A 262 -9.09 14.93 -19.69
CA LEU A 262 -7.65 15.08 -19.93
C LEU A 262 -6.97 15.84 -18.80
N LEU A 263 -5.65 15.65 -18.68
CA LEU A 263 -4.82 16.45 -17.78
C LEU A 263 -4.56 17.84 -18.37
N SER A 264 -4.38 18.82 -17.49
CA SER A 264 -3.96 20.17 -17.85
C SER A 264 -2.67 20.15 -18.67
N PRO A 265 -2.56 20.96 -19.74
CA PRO A 265 -1.32 21.08 -20.51
C PRO A 265 -0.11 21.56 -19.69
N ALA A 266 -0.33 22.18 -18.53
CA ALA A 266 0.72 22.62 -17.61
C ALA A 266 1.27 21.47 -16.74
N SER A 267 0.59 20.33 -16.71
CA SER A 267 1.03 19.16 -15.95
C SER A 267 2.23 18.47 -16.59
N PHE A 268 3.19 18.02 -15.76
CA PHE A 268 4.29 17.14 -16.20
C PHE A 268 3.82 15.87 -16.93
N PHE A 269 2.61 15.40 -16.61
CA PHE A 269 2.06 14.15 -17.11
C PHE A 269 1.19 14.28 -18.35
N SER A 270 0.94 15.52 -18.83
CA SER A 270 0.04 15.80 -19.96
C SER A 270 0.51 15.16 -21.28
N SER A 271 1.81 14.99 -21.46
CA SER A 271 2.42 14.36 -22.64
C SER A 271 2.63 12.84 -22.52
N TRP A 272 2.35 12.27 -21.36
CA TRP A 272 2.56 10.84 -21.13
C TRP A 272 1.56 10.03 -21.93
N GLN A 273 2.07 8.93 -22.52
CA GLN A 273 1.24 7.94 -23.21
C GLN A 273 0.96 6.79 -22.25
N VAL A 274 -0.29 6.35 -22.20
CA VAL A 274 -0.68 5.11 -21.51
C VAL A 274 -0.30 3.91 -22.35
N ILE A 275 -0.10 2.77 -21.71
CA ILE A 275 0.16 1.47 -22.36
C ILE A 275 -0.73 0.41 -21.74
N CYS A 276 -0.95 -0.69 -22.46
CA CYS A 276 -1.60 -1.90 -21.92
C CYS A 276 -3.01 -1.66 -21.35
N THR A 277 -3.77 -0.74 -21.94
CA THR A 277 -5.16 -0.45 -21.51
C THR A 277 -6.20 -1.24 -22.32
N GLN A 278 -5.82 -1.83 -23.44
CA GLN A 278 -6.70 -2.55 -24.37
C GLN A 278 -6.57 -4.08 -24.17
N SER A 279 -6.76 -4.53 -22.92
CA SER A 279 -6.49 -5.92 -22.52
C SER A 279 -7.29 -6.96 -23.31
N GLU A 280 -8.55 -6.64 -23.68
CA GLU A 280 -9.40 -7.54 -24.49
C GLU A 280 -8.84 -7.75 -25.91
N GLU A 281 -8.23 -6.72 -26.52
CA GLU A 281 -7.61 -6.86 -27.84
C GLU A 281 -6.37 -7.74 -27.79
N TYR A 282 -5.52 -7.57 -26.78
CA TYR A 282 -4.35 -8.43 -26.59
C TYR A 282 -4.76 -9.88 -26.38
N ASN A 283 -5.76 -10.09 -25.54
CA ASN A 283 -6.25 -11.43 -25.25
C ASN A 283 -6.92 -12.08 -26.45
N SER A 284 -7.74 -11.36 -27.23
CA SER A 284 -8.40 -11.89 -28.43
C SER A 284 -7.39 -12.33 -29.51
N GLN A 285 -6.24 -11.66 -29.58
CA GLN A 285 -5.13 -11.97 -30.48
C GLN A 285 -4.14 -12.98 -29.88
N GLN A 286 -4.36 -13.40 -28.63
CA GLN A 286 -3.41 -14.24 -27.86
C GLN A 286 -2.00 -13.63 -27.83
N ALA A 287 -1.91 -12.31 -27.75
CA ALA A 287 -0.68 -11.54 -27.67
C ALA A 287 -0.54 -10.87 -26.31
N LEU A 288 0.69 -10.57 -25.93
CA LEU A 288 0.94 -9.71 -24.77
C LEU A 288 1.10 -8.25 -25.22
N CYS A 289 0.75 -7.33 -24.33
CA CYS A 289 0.97 -5.91 -24.56
C CYS A 289 2.44 -5.61 -24.89
N SER A 290 2.67 -4.93 -25.99
CA SER A 290 4.02 -4.57 -26.46
C SER A 290 4.52 -3.23 -25.92
N ALA A 291 3.80 -2.61 -24.98
CA ALA A 291 4.06 -1.28 -24.44
C ALA A 291 4.16 -0.17 -25.51
N THR A 292 3.33 -0.27 -26.54
CA THR A 292 3.12 0.84 -27.49
C THR A 292 2.16 1.85 -26.89
N GLY A 293 2.42 3.14 -27.09
CA GLY A 293 1.53 4.20 -26.58
C GLY A 293 0.12 4.12 -27.20
N GLU A 294 -0.90 4.22 -26.35
CA GLU A 294 -2.32 4.04 -26.67
C GLU A 294 -3.12 5.33 -26.47
N GLY A 295 -2.46 6.46 -26.19
CA GLY A 295 -3.08 7.75 -25.97
C GLY A 295 -2.70 8.41 -24.64
N PRO A 296 -3.30 9.54 -24.30
CA PRO A 296 -2.99 10.26 -23.06
C PRO A 296 -3.58 9.59 -21.83
N ILE A 297 -3.07 9.97 -20.66
CA ILE A 297 -3.73 9.63 -19.38
C ILE A 297 -5.11 10.27 -19.35
N LEU A 298 -6.12 9.47 -19.03
CA LEU A 298 -7.49 9.93 -18.81
C LEU A 298 -7.78 9.98 -17.32
N ARG A 299 -8.37 11.10 -16.85
CA ARG A 299 -8.73 11.28 -15.44
C ARG A 299 -9.89 12.28 -15.33
N ASN A 300 -10.94 11.90 -14.60
CA ASN A 300 -12.08 12.79 -14.33
C ASN A 300 -12.66 12.50 -12.95
N PRO A 301 -11.94 12.92 -11.86
CA PRO A 301 -12.33 12.60 -10.48
C PRO A 301 -13.75 13.07 -10.17
N GLY A 302 -14.50 12.21 -9.49
CA GLY A 302 -15.87 12.49 -9.09
C GLY A 302 -16.93 12.34 -10.19
N ASN A 303 -16.54 12.15 -11.46
CA ASN A 303 -17.45 11.85 -12.57
C ASN A 303 -17.60 10.33 -12.79
N ASN A 304 -17.84 9.60 -11.71
CA ASN A 304 -17.95 8.16 -11.67
C ASN A 304 -19.40 7.72 -11.42
N ASP A 305 -19.66 6.44 -11.54
CA ASP A 305 -20.92 5.83 -11.13
C ASP A 305 -21.12 5.98 -9.61
N LYS A 306 -22.01 6.89 -9.22
CA LYS A 306 -22.32 7.18 -7.81
C LYS A 306 -23.08 6.05 -7.11
N SER A 307 -23.65 5.11 -7.85
CA SER A 307 -24.27 3.92 -7.27
C SER A 307 -23.21 2.94 -6.74
N ARG A 308 -22.06 2.88 -7.38
CA ARG A 308 -20.92 2.06 -6.97
C ARG A 308 -20.04 2.74 -5.94
N THR A 309 -19.76 4.03 -6.13
CA THR A 309 -18.88 4.81 -5.26
C THR A 309 -19.46 6.21 -5.08
N PRO A 310 -20.26 6.44 -4.04
CA PRO A 310 -20.90 7.75 -3.81
C PRO A 310 -19.92 8.83 -3.39
N ARG A 311 -18.85 8.50 -2.68
CA ARG A 311 -17.82 9.39 -2.12
C ARG A 311 -16.50 8.66 -1.91
N LEU A 312 -15.46 9.41 -1.57
CA LEU A 312 -14.21 8.84 -1.08
C LEU A 312 -14.39 8.21 0.32
N PRO A 313 -13.55 7.24 0.70
CA PRO A 313 -13.68 6.54 1.96
C PRO A 313 -13.42 7.44 3.18
N SER A 314 -14.11 7.15 4.28
CA SER A 314 -13.96 7.88 5.53
C SER A 314 -12.96 7.22 6.49
N SER A 315 -12.47 8.03 7.46
CA SER A 315 -11.67 7.52 8.58
C SER A 315 -12.40 6.43 9.37
N ALA A 316 -13.72 6.56 9.57
CA ALA A 316 -14.52 5.55 10.27
C ALA A 316 -14.54 4.20 9.55
N GLU A 317 -14.63 4.19 8.22
CA GLU A 317 -14.59 2.98 7.40
C GLU A 317 -13.21 2.30 7.46
N VAL A 318 -12.13 3.08 7.45
CA VAL A 318 -10.77 2.56 7.62
C VAL A 318 -10.58 1.98 9.04
N GLU A 319 -11.05 2.66 10.09
CA GLU A 319 -10.95 2.15 11.46
C GLU A 319 -11.79 0.87 11.67
N PHE A 320 -12.97 0.77 11.07
CA PHE A 320 -13.74 -0.47 11.07
C PHE A 320 -12.96 -1.60 10.38
N CYS A 321 -12.42 -1.36 9.19
CA CYS A 321 -11.59 -2.34 8.48
C CYS A 321 -10.41 -2.80 9.35
N LEU A 322 -9.69 -1.87 10.00
CA LEU A 322 -8.59 -2.17 10.92
C LEU A 322 -9.02 -2.95 12.18
N SER A 323 -10.29 -2.96 12.53
CA SER A 323 -10.80 -3.74 13.67
C SER A 323 -10.96 -5.23 13.36
N LEU A 324 -11.01 -5.61 12.09
CA LEU A 324 -11.11 -7.00 11.67
C LEU A 324 -9.85 -7.78 12.05
N THR A 325 -10.03 -8.89 12.73
CA THR A 325 -8.91 -9.69 13.27
C THR A 325 -8.38 -10.74 12.30
N GLN A 326 -9.22 -11.13 11.33
CA GLN A 326 -8.87 -12.14 10.33
C GLN A 326 -8.31 -11.46 9.08
N TYR A 327 -7.11 -11.85 8.66
CA TYR A 327 -6.52 -11.39 7.42
C TYR A 327 -7.37 -11.80 6.22
N GLU A 328 -7.73 -13.08 6.20
CA GLU A 328 -8.50 -13.71 5.13
C GLU A 328 -9.52 -14.69 5.70
N SER A 329 -10.57 -14.98 4.95
CA SER A 329 -11.62 -15.90 5.40
C SER A 329 -12.32 -16.61 4.24
N GLY A 330 -12.96 -17.72 4.55
CA GLY A 330 -13.92 -18.40 3.68
C GLY A 330 -13.38 -18.73 2.29
N SER A 331 -13.91 -18.07 1.28
CA SER A 331 -13.60 -18.31 -0.13
C SER A 331 -12.22 -17.82 -0.55
N MET A 332 -11.57 -16.93 0.22
CA MET A 332 -10.27 -16.34 -0.07
C MET A 332 -10.23 -15.57 -1.42
N ASP A 333 -11.37 -15.06 -1.85
CA ASP A 333 -11.56 -14.28 -3.07
C ASP A 333 -12.38 -13.02 -2.80
N LYS A 334 -12.92 -12.38 -3.83
CA LYS A 334 -13.79 -11.19 -3.71
C LYS A 334 -15.10 -11.45 -2.95
N MET A 335 -15.46 -12.71 -2.71
CA MET A 335 -16.65 -13.10 -1.94
C MET A 335 -16.38 -13.34 -0.45
N ALA A 336 -15.13 -13.17 0.01
CA ALA A 336 -14.74 -13.38 1.39
C ALA A 336 -15.40 -12.38 2.34
N ASN A 337 -16.21 -12.87 3.29
CA ASN A 337 -16.81 -12.05 4.34
C ASN A 337 -15.90 -11.97 5.56
N TYR A 338 -15.94 -10.84 6.28
CA TYR A 338 -15.16 -10.59 7.51
C TYR A 338 -13.65 -10.72 7.32
N SER A 339 -13.16 -10.56 6.10
CA SER A 339 -11.75 -10.54 5.72
C SER A 339 -11.22 -9.11 5.75
N PHE A 340 -10.12 -8.87 6.48
CA PHE A 340 -9.42 -7.59 6.44
C PHE A 340 -8.97 -7.25 5.01
N ARG A 341 -8.32 -8.23 4.33
CA ARG A 341 -7.85 -8.05 2.96
C ARG A 341 -8.99 -7.66 2.03
N ASN A 342 -10.12 -8.44 2.02
CA ASN A 342 -11.22 -8.20 1.10
C ASN A 342 -11.95 -6.87 1.39
N THR A 343 -12.03 -6.47 2.66
CA THR A 343 -12.61 -5.18 3.06
C THR A 343 -11.71 -4.03 2.64
N LEU A 344 -10.38 -4.13 2.84
CA LEU A 344 -9.44 -3.10 2.43
C LEU A 344 -9.35 -2.97 0.91
N GLU A 345 -9.35 -4.09 0.19
CA GLU A 345 -9.37 -4.09 -1.27
C GLU A 345 -10.64 -3.47 -1.82
N GLY A 346 -11.77 -3.65 -1.14
CA GLY A 346 -13.00 -2.92 -1.42
C GLY A 346 -14.11 -3.73 -2.09
N PHE A 347 -14.07 -5.06 -2.02
CA PHE A 347 -15.16 -5.95 -2.44
C PHE A 347 -16.14 -6.27 -1.30
N ALA A 348 -15.79 -5.97 -0.05
CA ALA A 348 -16.71 -6.04 1.07
C ALA A 348 -17.08 -4.63 1.57
N ASP A 349 -18.33 -4.45 2.00
CA ASP A 349 -18.81 -3.18 2.57
C ASP A 349 -17.96 -2.81 3.80
N PRO A 350 -17.29 -1.65 3.80
CA PRO A 350 -16.39 -1.25 4.88
C PRO A 350 -17.08 -0.85 6.20
N ARG A 351 -18.37 -1.17 6.35
CA ARG A 351 -19.16 -0.97 7.58
C ARG A 351 -19.68 -2.28 8.16
N THR A 352 -19.71 -3.35 7.36
CA THR A 352 -20.24 -4.66 7.76
C THR A 352 -19.28 -5.81 7.50
N ALA A 353 -18.24 -5.59 6.67
CA ALA A 353 -17.33 -6.61 6.15
C ALA A 353 -18.04 -7.76 5.40
N ILE A 354 -19.25 -7.54 4.92
CA ILE A 354 -19.98 -8.47 4.06
C ILE A 354 -19.64 -8.15 2.60
N SER A 355 -19.31 -9.18 1.83
CA SER A 355 -19.01 -9.03 0.42
C SER A 355 -20.18 -8.41 -0.34
N ASN A 356 -19.90 -7.37 -1.12
CA ASN A 356 -20.86 -6.67 -1.96
C ASN A 356 -20.16 -6.17 -3.24
N ILE A 357 -20.06 -7.03 -4.23
CA ILE A 357 -19.38 -6.74 -5.50
C ILE A 357 -20.08 -5.66 -6.35
N SER A 358 -21.31 -5.27 -6.01
CA SER A 358 -22.01 -4.17 -6.69
C SER A 358 -21.57 -2.79 -6.23
N GLN A 359 -20.89 -2.69 -5.10
CA GLN A 359 -20.32 -1.47 -4.56
C GLN A 359 -18.80 -1.59 -4.44
N SER A 360 -18.12 -0.46 -4.46
CA SER A 360 -16.67 -0.40 -4.28
C SER A 360 -16.35 0.34 -2.99
N GLY A 361 -15.67 -0.33 -2.07
CA GLY A 361 -15.19 0.22 -0.80
C GLY A 361 -13.73 0.67 -0.90
N LEU A 362 -13.19 1.19 0.18
CA LEU A 362 -11.80 1.58 0.45
C LEU A 362 -10.90 1.74 -0.80
N HIS A 363 -9.99 0.79 -1.08
CA HIS A 363 -9.07 0.86 -2.22
C HIS A 363 -9.81 0.97 -3.56
N ASN A 364 -10.76 0.09 -3.85
CA ASN A 364 -11.50 0.11 -5.12
C ASN A 364 -12.30 1.41 -5.30
N ALA A 365 -12.81 1.99 -4.20
CA ALA A 365 -13.55 3.25 -4.26
C ALA A 365 -12.70 4.40 -4.82
N LEU A 366 -11.42 4.48 -4.47
CA LEU A 366 -10.54 5.51 -5.03
C LEU A 366 -10.32 5.30 -6.53
N HIS A 367 -10.05 4.07 -6.96
CA HIS A 367 -9.87 3.75 -8.37
C HIS A 367 -11.09 4.19 -9.21
N ILE A 368 -12.30 3.83 -8.75
CA ILE A 368 -13.56 4.22 -9.42
C ILE A 368 -13.80 5.72 -9.36
N TYR A 369 -13.52 6.37 -8.20
CA TYR A 369 -13.67 7.82 -8.04
C TYR A 369 -12.78 8.62 -9.00
N MET A 370 -11.54 8.18 -9.20
CA MET A 370 -10.59 8.83 -10.11
C MET A 370 -11.04 8.75 -11.56
N ASN A 371 -11.76 7.70 -11.93
CA ASN A 371 -12.26 7.45 -13.28
C ASN A 371 -11.11 7.36 -14.32
N GLY A 372 -11.42 7.19 -15.61
CA GLY A 372 -10.42 7.13 -16.67
C GLY A 372 -9.40 5.99 -16.49
N SER A 373 -8.11 6.29 -16.63
CA SER A 373 -7.03 5.28 -16.57
C SER A 373 -6.98 4.53 -15.24
N MET A 374 -7.23 5.20 -14.12
CA MET A 374 -7.24 4.58 -12.79
C MET A 374 -8.37 3.57 -12.58
N SER A 375 -9.48 3.67 -13.32
CA SER A 375 -10.65 2.78 -13.16
C SER A 375 -10.54 1.45 -13.92
N GLN A 376 -9.48 1.26 -14.69
CA GLN A 376 -9.19 0.03 -15.43
C GLN A 376 -8.14 -0.77 -14.65
N VAL A 377 -8.47 -1.97 -14.18
CA VAL A 377 -7.57 -2.75 -13.31
C VAL A 377 -6.18 -2.88 -13.95
N GLN A 378 -6.09 -3.46 -15.15
CA GLN A 378 -4.82 -3.72 -15.83
C GLN A 378 -4.03 -2.44 -16.13
N GLY A 379 -4.73 -1.38 -16.51
CA GLY A 379 -4.13 -0.10 -16.93
C GLY A 379 -3.95 0.94 -15.83
N SER A 380 -4.41 0.68 -14.60
CA SER A 380 -4.49 1.70 -13.54
C SER A 380 -3.14 2.31 -13.17
N ALA A 381 -2.06 1.56 -13.24
CA ALA A 381 -0.71 2.02 -12.94
C ALA A 381 -0.15 3.04 -13.95
N ASN A 382 -0.82 3.27 -15.09
CA ASN A 382 -0.46 4.35 -16.01
C ASN A 382 -0.61 5.73 -15.38
N ASP A 383 -1.59 5.90 -14.49
CA ASP A 383 -1.79 7.16 -13.76
C ASP A 383 -0.86 7.24 -12.55
N PRO A 384 -0.01 8.26 -12.41
CA PRO A 384 0.95 8.34 -11.31
C PRO A 384 0.32 8.48 -9.91
N ILE A 385 -0.98 8.78 -9.79
CA ILE A 385 -1.69 8.72 -8.52
C ILE A 385 -1.69 7.30 -7.94
N PHE A 386 -1.57 6.28 -8.78
CA PHE A 386 -1.52 4.87 -8.40
C PHE A 386 -0.51 4.61 -7.26
N VAL A 387 0.72 5.10 -7.40
CA VAL A 387 1.76 4.83 -6.39
C VAL A 387 1.48 5.53 -5.06
N LEU A 388 0.87 6.73 -5.09
CA LEU A 388 0.46 7.45 -3.88
C LEU A 388 -0.67 6.72 -3.15
N HIS A 389 -1.63 6.23 -3.92
CA HIS A 389 -2.77 5.47 -3.43
C HIS A 389 -2.33 4.16 -2.78
N HIS A 390 -1.57 3.34 -3.51
CA HIS A 390 -1.10 2.07 -2.99
C HIS A 390 -0.12 2.21 -1.82
N ALA A 391 0.69 3.28 -1.77
CA ALA A 391 1.48 3.59 -0.59
C ALA A 391 0.60 3.85 0.64
N PHE A 392 -0.57 4.49 0.48
CA PHE A 392 -1.50 4.67 1.58
C PHE A 392 -2.22 3.36 1.96
N VAL A 393 -2.64 2.56 0.98
CA VAL A 393 -3.19 1.20 1.22
C VAL A 393 -2.20 0.33 1.99
N ASP A 394 -0.92 0.34 1.60
CA ASP A 394 0.15 -0.36 2.33
C ASP A 394 0.34 0.17 3.75
N SER A 395 0.12 1.47 3.98
CA SER A 395 0.17 2.04 5.33
C SER A 395 -0.97 1.56 6.23
N ILE A 396 -2.16 1.31 5.67
CA ILE A 396 -3.28 0.70 6.39
C ILE A 396 -2.97 -0.77 6.71
N PHE A 397 -2.37 -1.50 5.78
CA PHE A 397 -1.88 -2.86 6.02
C PHE A 397 -0.85 -2.90 7.13
N GLU A 398 0.11 -1.97 7.15
CA GLU A 398 1.10 -1.84 8.22
C GLU A 398 0.45 -1.55 9.58
N ARG A 399 -0.57 -0.66 9.64
CA ARG A 399 -1.34 -0.42 10.87
C ARG A 399 -2.01 -1.68 11.37
N TRP A 400 -2.58 -2.48 10.46
CA TRP A 400 -3.22 -3.74 10.81
C TRP A 400 -2.20 -4.73 11.39
N LEU A 401 -1.05 -4.89 10.74
CA LEU A 401 0.03 -5.75 11.23
C LEU A 401 0.52 -5.34 12.63
N ARG A 402 0.67 -4.03 12.89
CA ARG A 402 1.08 -3.51 14.21
C ARG A 402 -0.01 -3.72 15.27
N ARG A 403 -1.27 -3.52 14.92
CA ARG A 403 -2.41 -3.67 15.83
C ARG A 403 -2.60 -5.11 16.27
N HIS A 404 -2.60 -6.03 15.32
CA HIS A 404 -2.94 -7.43 15.58
C HIS A 404 -1.73 -8.34 15.81
N ARG A 405 -0.54 -7.92 15.37
CA ARG A 405 0.71 -8.69 15.48
C ARG A 405 0.54 -10.16 15.06
N PRO A 406 -0.01 -10.42 13.88
CA PRO A 406 -0.32 -11.77 13.45
C PRO A 406 0.97 -12.57 13.23
N MET A 407 0.91 -13.88 13.55
CA MET A 407 1.93 -14.82 13.12
C MET A 407 1.77 -15.09 11.62
N LEU A 408 2.83 -15.55 10.96
CA LEU A 408 2.83 -15.84 9.53
C LEU A 408 1.76 -16.88 9.13
N GLU A 409 1.40 -17.77 10.04
CA GLU A 409 0.39 -18.81 9.85
C GLU A 409 -1.01 -18.26 9.59
N VAL A 410 -1.26 -17.00 9.93
CA VAL A 410 -2.52 -16.31 9.63
C VAL A 410 -2.68 -16.09 8.11
N TYR A 411 -1.56 -16.01 7.36
CA TYR A 411 -1.59 -15.99 5.91
C TYR A 411 -1.88 -17.40 5.35
N PRO A 412 -2.84 -17.59 4.42
CA PRO A 412 -3.24 -18.89 3.92
C PRO A 412 -2.08 -19.71 3.34
N ALA A 413 -1.87 -20.90 3.86
CA ALA A 413 -0.85 -21.82 3.38
C ALA A 413 -1.31 -22.67 2.19
N ALA A 414 -2.63 -22.86 2.04
CA ALA A 414 -3.24 -23.71 1.03
C ALA A 414 -4.68 -23.24 0.71
N ASN A 415 -5.25 -23.76 -0.37
CA ASN A 415 -6.62 -23.57 -0.81
C ASN A 415 -6.98 -22.11 -1.20
N ALA A 416 -6.01 -21.23 -1.34
CA ALA A 416 -6.21 -19.93 -1.96
C ALA A 416 -6.30 -20.07 -3.50
N PRO A 417 -6.84 -19.07 -4.21
CA PRO A 417 -6.76 -18.99 -5.66
C PRO A 417 -5.31 -19.19 -6.15
N ILE A 418 -5.17 -19.60 -7.42
CA ILE A 418 -3.85 -19.88 -8.01
C ILE A 418 -2.90 -18.68 -7.84
N GLY A 419 -1.66 -18.95 -7.41
CA GLY A 419 -0.64 -17.92 -7.17
C GLY A 419 -0.72 -17.23 -5.79
N HIS A 420 -1.75 -17.46 -4.98
CA HIS A 420 -2.00 -16.71 -3.75
C HIS A 420 -1.74 -17.47 -2.44
N ASN A 421 -1.38 -18.75 -2.47
CA ASN A 421 -0.92 -19.44 -1.26
C ASN A 421 0.38 -18.81 -0.74
N ARG A 422 0.65 -18.92 0.55
CA ARG A 422 1.80 -18.34 1.26
C ARG A 422 3.14 -18.62 0.57
N GLU A 423 3.35 -19.85 0.10
CA GLU A 423 4.60 -20.29 -0.52
C GLU A 423 4.60 -20.16 -2.06
N ASN A 424 3.55 -19.61 -2.67
CA ASN A 424 3.57 -19.33 -4.10
C ASN A 424 4.45 -18.12 -4.40
N TYR A 425 5.13 -18.18 -5.56
CA TYR A 425 5.87 -17.05 -6.08
C TYR A 425 4.93 -16.03 -6.70
N MET A 426 5.18 -14.75 -6.42
CA MET A 426 4.42 -13.64 -6.98
C MET A 426 4.74 -13.45 -8.46
N VAL A 427 3.72 -13.44 -9.29
CA VAL A 427 3.80 -13.12 -10.73
C VAL A 427 3.89 -11.58 -10.88
N PRO A 428 4.75 -11.04 -11.74
CA PRO A 428 5.80 -11.64 -12.55
C PRO A 428 7.21 -11.30 -12.05
N PHE A 429 7.45 -11.28 -10.77
CA PHE A 429 8.71 -10.78 -10.20
C PHE A 429 9.89 -11.73 -10.43
N ILE A 430 10.99 -11.19 -10.94
CA ILE A 430 12.33 -11.76 -10.91
C ILE A 430 13.29 -10.65 -10.41
N PRO A 431 13.92 -10.79 -9.25
CA PRO A 431 14.06 -12.02 -8.43
C PRO A 431 12.74 -12.51 -7.86
N LEU A 432 12.71 -13.81 -7.56
CA LEU A 432 11.50 -14.47 -7.08
C LEU A 432 11.19 -14.09 -5.64
N TYR A 433 9.94 -13.73 -5.38
CA TYR A 433 9.40 -13.41 -4.06
C TYR A 433 8.20 -14.28 -3.77
N ARG A 434 8.06 -14.78 -2.53
CA ARG A 434 6.88 -15.49 -2.07
C ARG A 434 5.94 -14.57 -1.31
N ASN A 435 4.66 -14.85 -1.38
CA ASN A 435 3.62 -14.04 -0.70
C ASN A 435 3.91 -13.89 0.79
N GLY A 436 4.25 -14.99 1.49
CA GLY A 436 4.51 -14.97 2.93
C GLY A 436 5.74 -14.16 3.34
N GLU A 437 6.72 -13.96 2.45
CA GLU A 437 7.94 -13.20 2.78
C GLU A 437 7.67 -11.72 3.06
N PHE A 438 6.55 -11.20 2.59
CA PHE A 438 6.16 -9.79 2.74
C PHE A 438 4.96 -9.57 3.68
N PHE A 439 4.49 -10.65 4.30
CA PHE A 439 3.51 -10.59 5.39
C PHE A 439 4.22 -10.35 6.73
N LYS A 440 4.84 -9.19 6.87
CA LYS A 440 5.62 -8.77 8.04
C LYS A 440 5.66 -7.25 8.17
N PRO A 441 6.06 -6.71 9.34
CA PRO A 441 6.16 -5.27 9.54
C PRO A 441 7.12 -4.58 8.56
N SER A 442 6.74 -3.38 8.11
CA SER A 442 7.51 -2.59 7.13
C SER A 442 8.93 -2.24 7.60
N ARG A 443 9.14 -2.07 8.91
CA ARG A 443 10.48 -1.83 9.49
C ARG A 443 11.48 -2.95 9.20
N GLU A 444 11.00 -4.19 9.07
CA GLU A 444 11.87 -5.31 8.68
C GLU A 444 12.28 -5.23 7.21
N LEU A 445 11.49 -4.51 6.39
CA LEU A 445 11.73 -4.23 4.98
C LEU A 445 12.43 -2.88 4.76
N GLY A 446 12.82 -2.18 5.83
CA GLY A 446 13.62 -0.95 5.78
C GLY A 446 12.84 0.32 5.49
N TYR A 447 11.53 0.35 5.74
CA TYR A 447 10.74 1.57 5.66
C TYR A 447 9.70 1.67 6.77
N ASP A 448 9.19 2.88 6.96
CA ASP A 448 8.12 3.19 7.90
C ASP A 448 7.26 4.34 7.32
N TYR A 449 6.14 4.61 7.96
CA TYR A 449 5.26 5.73 7.63
C TYR A 449 5.34 6.79 8.72
N GLU A 450 5.47 8.07 8.32
CA GLU A 450 5.66 9.18 9.25
C GLU A 450 4.60 9.20 10.36
N TYR A 451 3.33 9.07 9.99
CA TYR A 451 2.22 9.13 10.96
C TYR A 451 2.08 7.86 11.85
N LEU A 452 2.83 6.80 11.56
CA LEU A 452 2.87 5.58 12.37
C LEU A 452 4.10 5.53 13.29
N GLN A 453 4.99 6.50 13.19
CA GLN A 453 6.12 6.60 14.11
C GLN A 453 5.61 7.06 15.46
N GLU A 454 6.01 6.37 16.52
CA GLU A 454 5.75 6.86 17.87
C GLU A 454 6.42 8.22 18.01
N PRO A 455 5.72 9.24 18.55
CA PRO A 455 6.36 10.52 18.81
C PRO A 455 7.60 10.28 19.68
N ALA A 456 8.73 10.87 19.30
CA ALA A 456 9.93 10.80 20.12
C ALA A 456 9.56 11.21 21.56
N VAL A 457 10.13 10.51 22.56
CA VAL A 457 9.73 10.68 23.99
C VAL A 457 9.71 12.16 24.43
N GLY A 458 10.48 13.05 23.74
CA GLY A 458 10.43 14.50 23.93
C GLY A 458 9.17 15.19 23.39
N SER A 459 8.58 14.67 22.30
CA SER A 459 7.38 15.27 21.71
C SER A 459 6.08 14.88 22.45
N PHE A 460 6.10 13.79 23.21
CA PHE A 460 4.98 13.41 24.06
C PHE A 460 4.80 14.38 25.23
N GLN A 461 5.89 14.91 25.78
CA GLN A 461 5.82 16.00 26.77
C GLN A 461 5.30 17.29 26.16
N GLU A 462 5.78 17.69 24.98
CA GLU A 462 5.27 18.87 24.26
C GLU A 462 3.81 18.75 23.85
N PHE A 463 3.37 17.57 23.44
CA PHE A 463 1.97 17.29 23.11
C PHE A 463 1.04 17.39 24.34
N LEU A 464 1.53 17.00 25.53
CA LEU A 464 0.75 17.08 26.78
C LEU A 464 0.72 18.47 27.41
N ILE A 465 1.69 19.34 27.13
CA ILE A 465 1.77 20.69 27.71
C ILE A 465 0.46 21.49 27.56
N PRO A 466 -0.16 21.61 26.36
CA PRO A 466 -1.42 22.33 26.20
C PRO A 466 -2.58 21.75 27.03
N TYR A 467 -2.66 20.41 27.12
CA TYR A 467 -3.69 19.71 27.87
C TYR A 467 -3.49 19.86 29.40
N LEU A 468 -2.23 19.84 29.83
CA LEU A 468 -1.88 20.07 31.24
C LEU A 468 -2.12 21.52 31.64
N GLU A 469 -1.84 22.50 30.79
CA GLU A 469 -2.17 23.90 31.05
C GLU A 469 -3.67 24.14 31.07
N GLN A 470 -4.42 23.54 30.16
CA GLN A 470 -5.87 23.62 30.14
C GLN A 470 -6.50 22.97 31.41
N ALA A 471 -6.00 21.81 31.80
CA ALA A 471 -6.40 21.15 33.05
C ALA A 471 -6.06 22.02 34.28
N ARG A 472 -4.88 22.65 34.30
CA ARG A 472 -4.46 23.56 35.38
C ARG A 472 -5.36 24.81 35.46
N GLN A 473 -5.77 25.38 34.34
CA GLN A 473 -6.72 26.47 34.30
C GLN A 473 -8.09 26.05 34.83
N ILE A 474 -8.61 24.89 34.44
CA ILE A 474 -9.89 24.36 34.95
C ILE A 474 -9.81 24.13 36.46
N TRP A 475 -8.72 23.55 36.97
CA TRP A 475 -8.51 23.39 38.41
C TRP A 475 -8.43 24.73 39.15
N ALA A 476 -7.78 25.74 38.57
CA ALA A 476 -7.73 27.08 39.17
C ALA A 476 -9.12 27.71 39.27
N TRP A 477 -9.97 27.54 38.26
CA TRP A 477 -11.38 27.99 38.29
C TRP A 477 -12.22 27.24 39.32
N LEU A 478 -12.04 25.92 39.43
CA LEU A 478 -12.77 25.11 40.43
C LEU A 478 -12.37 25.46 41.86
N VAL A 479 -11.11 25.68 42.13
CA VAL A 479 -10.60 26.10 43.43
C VAL A 479 -11.10 27.54 43.75
N GLY A 480 -11.04 28.44 42.78
CA GLY A 480 -11.56 29.80 42.91
C GLY A 480 -13.06 29.82 43.24
N ALA A 481 -13.85 29.01 42.55
CA ALA A 481 -15.28 28.86 42.79
C ALA A 481 -15.61 28.26 44.19
N ALA A 482 -14.82 27.28 44.63
CA ALA A 482 -14.97 26.68 45.96
C ALA A 482 -14.64 27.67 47.09
N VAL A 483 -13.57 28.46 46.93
CA VAL A 483 -13.19 29.50 47.91
C VAL A 483 -14.24 30.62 47.97
N THR A 484 -14.68 31.13 46.83
CA THR A 484 -15.72 32.16 46.78
C THR A 484 -17.06 31.65 47.32
N GLY A 485 -17.46 30.42 46.96
CA GLY A 485 -18.65 29.76 47.53
C GLY A 485 -18.57 29.60 49.06
N GLY A 486 -17.40 29.20 49.56
CA GLY A 486 -17.14 29.11 51.00
C GLY A 486 -17.26 30.47 51.74
N ILE A 487 -16.70 31.53 51.16
CA ILE A 487 -16.79 32.89 51.70
C ILE A 487 -18.23 33.38 51.70
N VAL A 488 -18.99 33.20 50.63
CA VAL A 488 -20.39 33.58 50.54
C VAL A 488 -21.25 32.83 51.57
N THR A 489 -20.99 31.52 51.73
CA THR A 489 -21.70 30.70 52.72
C THR A 489 -21.38 31.14 54.15
N ALA A 490 -20.12 31.49 54.47
CA ALA A 490 -19.70 31.99 55.74
C ALA A 490 -20.35 33.38 56.08
N MET A 491 -20.42 34.27 55.04
CA MET A 491 -21.09 35.56 55.19
C MET A 491 -22.61 35.43 55.44
N LEU A 492 -23.28 34.54 54.69
CA LEU A 492 -24.70 34.25 54.85
C LEU A 492 -25.01 33.65 56.23
N THR A 493 -24.20 32.71 56.69
CA THR A 493 -24.33 32.14 58.06
C THR A 493 -24.08 33.18 59.15
N GLY A 494 -23.07 34.05 58.97
CA GLY A 494 -22.78 35.17 59.84
C GLY A 494 -23.97 36.14 59.92
N LEU A 495 -24.60 36.50 58.80
CA LEU A 495 -25.79 37.34 58.73
C LEU A 495 -27.00 36.69 59.42
N ILE A 496 -27.21 35.38 59.18
CA ILE A 496 -28.31 34.64 59.83
C ILE A 496 -28.13 34.62 61.39
N LEU A 497 -26.88 34.37 61.82
CA LEU A 497 -26.57 34.36 63.26
C LEU A 497 -26.73 35.75 63.91
N THR A 498 -26.37 36.85 63.24
CA THR A 498 -26.56 38.21 63.70
C THR A 498 -28.05 38.61 63.72
N CYS A 499 -28.81 38.19 62.70
CA CYS A 499 -30.27 38.39 62.71
C CYS A 499 -30.98 37.60 63.82
N ARG A 500 -30.51 36.37 64.13
CA ARG A 500 -31.03 35.58 65.25
C ARG A 500 -30.67 36.18 66.60
N LYS A 501 -29.50 36.81 66.80
CA LYS A 501 -29.14 37.55 68.02
C LYS A 501 -29.98 38.77 68.21
N LYS A 502 -30.34 39.49 67.13
CA LYS A 502 -31.21 40.70 67.22
C LYS A 502 -32.68 40.39 67.55
N LYS A 503 -33.16 39.18 67.27
CA LYS A 503 -34.50 38.70 67.64
C LYS A 503 -34.63 38.16 69.08
N ARG A 504 -33.52 37.90 69.78
CA ARG A 504 -33.51 37.41 71.17
C ARG A 504 -33.44 38.49 72.20
N GLY A 505 -33.54 39.77 71.81
CA GLY A 505 -33.44 40.95 72.71
C GLY A 505 -34.74 41.61 73.07
N THR A 506 -35.93 41.13 72.74
CA THR A 506 -37.22 41.67 73.19
C THR A 506 -38.23 40.53 73.24
N SER A 507 -38.53 40.04 74.45
CA SER A 507 -39.83 39.80 75.00
C SER A 507 -39.76 38.97 76.27
N SER A 508 -40.33 39.53 77.33
CA SER A 508 -40.58 38.96 78.63
C SER A 508 -41.63 37.86 78.61
N GLU A 509 -41.49 36.98 79.61
CA GLU A 509 -42.49 36.21 80.34
C GLU A 509 -43.83 35.87 79.70
N ILE A 510 -44.12 34.56 79.71
CA ILE A 510 -45.33 33.96 80.35
C ILE A 510 -45.07 32.42 80.43
N GLN A 511 -45.44 31.90 81.60
CA GLN A 511 -45.31 30.52 82.09
C GLN A 511 -46.33 29.53 81.48
N PRO A 512 -46.26 28.25 81.85
CA PRO A 512 -46.64 27.10 80.96
C PRO A 512 -48.02 26.53 81.29
N LEU A 513 -48.54 25.74 80.37
CA LEU A 513 -49.60 24.75 80.70
C LEU A 513 -49.25 23.43 80.04
N LEU A 514 -49.14 22.44 80.91
CA LEU A 514 -49.09 21.01 80.68
C LEU A 514 -50.31 20.53 79.88
N ILE A 515 -50.18 19.51 79.10
CA ILE A 515 -51.07 18.36 79.05
C ILE A 515 -50.34 17.25 78.26
N GLU A 516 -50.50 16.04 78.79
CA GLU A 516 -49.95 14.71 78.60
C GLU A 516 -50.37 14.04 77.29
N SER A 517 -49.55 13.01 77.02
CA SER A 517 -49.88 11.62 76.53
C SER A 517 -50.37 11.50 75.08
N GLU A 518 -50.07 10.58 74.41
CA GLU A 518 -49.89 9.15 74.43
C GLU A 518 -49.44 8.64 73.07
N ASP A 519 -48.60 7.69 73.10
CA ASP A 519 -48.40 6.46 72.28
C ASP A 519 -49.17 6.28 70.96
N TYR A 520 -48.44 5.75 69.97
CA TYR A 520 -48.55 4.40 69.50
C TYR A 520 -47.62 4.09 68.26
N ASN A 521 -46.74 3.15 68.49
CA ASN A 521 -46.26 2.05 67.72
C ASN A 521 -46.50 1.92 66.24
N ASN A 522 -45.37 1.49 65.60
CA ASN A 522 -45.21 0.36 64.65
C ASN A 522 -45.89 0.42 63.26
N ILE A 523 -45.14 0.18 62.26
CA ILE A 523 -45.00 -1.12 61.57
C ILE A 523 -44.07 -0.96 60.35
N SER A 524 -43.18 -1.94 60.26
CA SER A 524 -42.30 -2.31 59.20
C SER A 524 -43.06 -2.75 57.93
N TYR A 525 -42.37 -2.79 56.77
CA TYR A 525 -42.15 -3.86 55.82
C TYR A 525 -41.62 -3.26 54.54
N GLN A 526 -40.42 -3.56 54.14
CA GLN A 526 -39.94 -4.63 53.24
C GLN A 526 -40.44 -4.52 51.78
N SER A 527 -39.46 -4.30 50.94
CA SER A 527 -38.89 -5.13 49.82
C SER A 527 -39.59 -5.12 48.46
N ASN A 528 -38.66 -5.11 47.49
CA ASN A 528 -38.61 -5.78 46.20
C ASN A 528 -39.32 -5.14 44.97
N PHE A 529 -38.60 -4.68 44.06
CA PHE A 529 -38.04 -5.37 42.86
C PHE A 529 -37.04 -4.46 42.15
#